data_eb6a5692b7bc920714c0380489081ef5
#
_entry.id   eb6a5692b7bc920714c0380489081ef5
#
_cell.length_a   1.000
_cell.length_b   1.000
_cell.length_c   1.000
_cell.angle_alpha   90.00
_cell.angle_beta   90.00
_cell.angle_gamma   90.00
#
_symmetry.space_group_name_H-M   'P 1'
#
loop_
_entity.id
_entity.type
_entity.pdbx_description
1 polymer ?
#
loop_
_entity_poly.entity_id
_entity_poly.type
_entity_poly.pdbx_seq_one_letter_code
_entity_poly.pdbx_strand_id
1 'polypeptide(L)'
;IHIVYGDFDANSDQLYKKYRISYFALPIKKMSGSKVVDKYYAIYRSKESWLQPTEDDEGRWVSESDNFCPDCYQAEMMREYLVDMEFVALDKFGEKINTDPTEDHSKLYDIRSVDIKLTFRSSSPKGYFKRKIKNVVKSFDEGRTKSIEDSFHRESIFVTVHTRNIGEEY
;
A
#
# COMPACT_ATOMS: atom_id res chain seq x y z
N ILE A 1 -3.70 -0.57 0.25
CA ILE A 1 -3.85 -0.90 1.67
C ILE A 1 -4.02 0.36 2.49
N HIS A 2 -4.88 0.30 3.51
CA HIS A 2 -5.07 1.36 4.48
C HIS A 2 -4.67 0.86 5.86
N ILE A 3 -3.86 1.64 6.56
CA ILE A 3 -3.44 1.39 7.94
C ILE A 3 -4.04 2.50 8.79
N VAL A 4 -4.93 2.14 9.72
CA VAL A 4 -5.54 3.09 10.67
C VAL A 4 -4.91 2.88 12.03
N TYR A 5 -4.48 3.97 12.67
CA TYR A 5 -3.91 3.94 14.01
C TYR A 5 -4.36 5.18 14.79
N GLY A 6 -4.34 5.06 16.12
CA GLY A 6 -4.53 6.20 17.00
C GLY A 6 -3.20 6.70 17.54
N ASP A 7 -3.10 8.00 17.74
CA ASP A 7 -1.97 8.64 18.38
C ASP A 7 -2.44 9.58 19.47
N PHE A 8 -1.62 9.72 20.52
CA PHE A 8 -1.90 10.58 21.64
C PHE A 8 -1.18 11.92 21.46
N ASP A 9 -1.95 13.00 21.35
CA ASP A 9 -1.42 14.36 21.25
C ASP A 9 -1.70 15.12 22.55
N ALA A 10 -0.69 15.15 23.44
CA ALA A 10 -0.79 15.84 24.73
C ALA A 10 -0.98 17.37 24.63
N ASN A 11 -0.71 17.95 23.47
CA ASN A 11 -0.80 19.39 23.24
C ASN A 11 -2.08 19.83 22.52
N SER A 12 -2.97 18.88 22.24
CA SER A 12 -4.22 19.13 21.52
C SER A 12 -5.42 19.03 22.46
N ASP A 13 -6.43 19.85 22.20
CA ASP A 13 -7.74 19.73 22.87
C ASP A 13 -8.40 18.38 22.63
N GLN A 14 -8.01 17.70 21.54
CA GLN A 14 -8.33 16.29 21.27
C GLN A 14 -7.15 15.41 21.67
N LEU A 15 -7.19 14.88 22.87
CA LEU A 15 -6.15 13.99 23.41
C LEU A 15 -5.86 12.76 22.56
N TYR A 16 -6.75 12.39 21.64
CA TYR A 16 -6.63 11.20 20.82
C TYR A 16 -7.00 11.50 19.37
N LYS A 17 -6.03 11.38 18.48
CA LYS A 17 -6.23 11.52 17.03
C LYS A 17 -6.14 10.18 16.34
N LYS A 18 -7.04 9.94 15.38
CA LYS A 18 -6.96 8.79 14.47
C LYS A 18 -6.32 9.23 13.16
N TYR A 19 -5.38 8.44 12.68
CA TYR A 19 -4.73 8.63 11.38
C TYR A 19 -4.96 7.45 10.48
N ARG A 20 -4.98 7.72 9.18
CA ARG A 20 -5.00 6.70 8.13
C ARG A 20 -3.80 6.93 7.21
N ILE A 21 -2.93 5.94 7.10
CA ILE A 21 -1.89 5.90 6.07
C ILE A 21 -2.36 4.94 4.98
N SER A 22 -2.37 5.43 3.74
CA SER A 22 -2.78 4.66 2.59
C SER A 22 -1.62 4.46 1.63
N TYR A 23 -1.37 3.21 1.23
CA TYR A 23 -0.42 2.87 0.17
C TYR A 23 -1.19 2.35 -1.03
N PHE A 24 -0.92 2.93 -2.20
CA PHE A 24 -1.60 2.60 -3.44
C PHE A 24 -0.69 2.78 -4.64
N ALA A 25 -1.03 2.14 -5.76
CA ALA A 25 -0.28 2.21 -6.98
C ALA A 25 -1.04 3.03 -8.03
N LEU A 26 -0.37 3.98 -8.67
CA LEU A 26 -0.91 4.74 -9.79
C LEU A 26 -0.12 4.46 -11.06
N PRO A 27 -0.79 4.38 -12.23
CA PRO A 27 -0.13 4.21 -13.51
C PRO A 27 0.58 5.49 -13.93
N ILE A 28 1.83 5.35 -14.34
CA ILE A 28 2.65 6.42 -14.90
C ILE A 28 2.88 6.14 -16.38
N LYS A 29 2.74 7.18 -17.20
CA LYS A 29 3.06 7.16 -18.65
C LYS A 29 4.24 8.07 -18.90
N LYS A 30 5.36 7.50 -19.34
CA LYS A 30 6.50 8.28 -19.80
C LYS A 30 6.28 8.70 -21.24
N MET A 31 6.32 10.00 -21.49
CA MET A 31 6.08 10.57 -22.82
C MET A 31 7.40 11.03 -23.46
N SER A 32 7.49 10.88 -24.78
CA SER A 32 8.51 11.52 -25.62
C SER A 32 7.76 12.25 -26.74
N GLY A 33 7.63 13.57 -26.61
CA GLY A 33 6.66 14.34 -27.39
C GLY A 33 5.24 13.86 -27.13
N SER A 34 4.47 13.57 -28.18
CA SER A 34 3.10 13.03 -28.09
C SER A 34 3.03 11.49 -27.98
N LYS A 35 4.16 10.79 -28.03
CA LYS A 35 4.21 9.32 -28.02
C LYS A 35 4.48 8.79 -26.61
N VAL A 36 3.67 7.82 -26.16
CA VAL A 36 3.95 7.05 -24.94
C VAL A 36 5.09 6.09 -25.23
N VAL A 37 6.23 6.26 -24.54
CA VAL A 37 7.43 5.43 -24.69
C VAL A 37 7.56 4.36 -23.62
N ASP A 38 6.92 4.55 -22.46
CA ASP A 38 6.90 3.56 -21.39
C ASP A 38 5.63 3.72 -20.54
N LYS A 39 5.18 2.61 -19.94
CA LYS A 39 4.09 2.54 -18.96
C LYS A 39 4.55 1.70 -17.78
N TYR A 40 4.39 2.24 -16.59
CA TYR A 40 4.72 1.55 -15.33
C TYR A 40 3.84 2.08 -14.20
N TYR A 41 3.95 1.47 -13.02
CA TYR A 41 3.25 1.96 -11.83
C TYR A 41 4.26 2.60 -10.88
N ALA A 42 3.79 3.55 -10.08
CA ALA A 42 4.52 4.08 -8.94
C ALA A 42 3.70 3.85 -7.66
N ILE A 43 4.40 3.58 -6.55
CA ILE A 43 3.79 3.52 -5.24
C ILE A 43 3.70 4.93 -4.67
N TYR A 44 2.54 5.23 -4.13
CA TYR A 44 2.24 6.46 -3.40
C TYR A 44 1.84 6.14 -1.97
N ARG A 45 2.11 7.09 -1.09
CA ARG A 45 1.69 7.10 0.29
C ARG A 45 0.90 8.38 0.55
N SER A 46 -0.25 8.28 1.19
CA SER A 46 -0.98 9.44 1.74
C SER A 46 -1.17 9.28 3.24
N LYS A 47 -1.26 10.39 3.96
CA LYS A 47 -1.60 10.44 5.38
C LYS A 47 -2.76 11.39 5.58
N GLU A 48 -3.77 10.94 6.30
CA GLU A 48 -4.97 11.68 6.63
C GLU A 48 -5.26 11.55 8.12
N SER A 49 -5.91 12.55 8.70
CA SER A 49 -6.45 12.48 10.05
C SER A 49 -7.97 12.34 10.02
N TRP A 50 -8.53 11.75 11.06
CA TRP A 50 -9.98 11.67 11.24
C TRP A 50 -10.51 12.94 11.91
N LEU A 51 -11.36 13.67 11.19
CA LEU A 51 -12.15 14.75 11.75
C LEU A 51 -13.39 14.16 12.41
N GLN A 52 -13.56 14.42 13.71
CA GLN A 52 -14.71 13.90 14.47
C GLN A 52 -16.02 14.49 13.93
N PRO A 53 -17.11 13.69 13.95
CA PRO A 53 -18.42 14.21 13.59
C PRO A 53 -18.84 15.33 14.55
N THR A 54 -19.54 16.32 14.01
CA THR A 54 -20.20 17.39 14.73
C THR A 54 -21.72 17.27 14.54
N GLU A 55 -22.53 18.13 15.17
CA GLU A 55 -23.98 18.11 14.97
C GLU A 55 -24.37 18.35 13.52
N ASP A 56 -23.54 19.08 12.76
CA ASP A 56 -23.83 19.51 11.38
C ASP A 56 -23.00 18.75 10.32
N ASP A 57 -22.00 17.92 10.70
CA ASP A 57 -21.08 17.26 9.75
C ASP A 57 -20.81 15.82 10.19
N GLU A 58 -20.90 14.89 9.24
CA GLU A 58 -20.46 13.52 9.45
C GLU A 58 -18.93 13.46 9.54
N GLY A 59 -18.40 12.59 10.42
CA GLY A 59 -16.96 12.43 10.55
C GLY A 59 -16.31 12.04 9.20
N ARG A 60 -15.14 12.62 8.89
CA ARG A 60 -14.43 12.39 7.62
C ARG A 60 -12.93 12.37 7.77
N TRP A 61 -12.26 11.72 6.83
CA TRP A 61 -10.82 11.78 6.68
C TRP A 61 -10.42 13.07 5.96
N VAL A 62 -9.45 13.78 6.53
CA VAL A 62 -8.93 15.04 5.98
C VAL A 62 -7.42 14.95 5.75
N SER A 63 -6.97 15.57 4.68
CA SER A 63 -5.55 15.66 4.30
C SER A 63 -5.00 17.08 4.57
N GLU A 64 -3.73 17.29 4.23
CA GLU A 64 -3.01 18.56 4.42
C GLU A 64 -3.73 19.79 3.85
N SER A 65 -4.50 19.65 2.77
CA SER A 65 -5.22 20.76 2.14
C SER A 65 -6.27 21.43 3.03
N ASP A 66 -6.70 20.76 4.09
CA ASP A 66 -7.80 21.22 4.95
C ASP A 66 -7.35 21.98 6.21
N ASN A 67 -6.04 22.25 6.38
CA ASN A 67 -5.40 22.93 7.51
C ASN A 67 -5.63 22.32 8.92
N PHE A 68 -6.32 21.17 9.01
CA PHE A 68 -6.60 20.50 10.27
C PHE A 68 -5.56 19.44 10.65
N CYS A 69 -4.65 19.11 9.75
CA CYS A 69 -3.63 18.10 9.96
C CYS A 69 -2.29 18.55 9.34
N PRO A 70 -1.46 19.32 10.07
CA PRO A 70 -0.18 19.83 9.57
C PRO A 70 0.77 18.74 9.07
N ASP A 71 0.71 17.54 9.69
CA ASP A 71 1.55 16.40 9.35
C ASP A 71 0.94 15.48 8.28
N CYS A 72 -0.25 15.82 7.77
CA CYS A 72 -0.90 15.05 6.70
C CYS A 72 -0.43 15.50 5.32
N TYR A 73 -0.58 14.61 4.34
CA TYR A 73 -0.29 14.89 2.94
C TYR A 73 -1.22 14.07 2.03
N GLN A 74 -1.59 14.64 0.87
CA GLN A 74 -2.53 14.00 -0.06
C GLN A 74 -1.92 12.76 -0.71
N ALA A 75 -0.73 12.91 -1.29
CA ALA A 75 0.00 11.79 -1.88
C ALA A 75 1.48 12.13 -2.07
N GLU A 76 2.34 11.25 -1.61
CA GLU A 76 3.79 11.31 -1.80
C GLU A 76 4.22 10.09 -2.60
N MET A 77 4.94 10.32 -3.71
CA MET A 77 5.48 9.23 -4.50
C MET A 77 6.68 8.62 -3.78
N MET A 78 6.56 7.34 -3.43
CA MET A 78 7.60 6.60 -2.70
C MET A 78 8.62 5.95 -3.64
N ARG A 79 8.16 5.27 -4.67
CA ARG A 79 9.01 4.56 -5.62
C ARG A 79 8.32 4.30 -6.94
N GLU A 80 9.06 4.47 -8.02
CA GLU A 80 8.63 4.16 -9.39
C GLU A 80 8.97 2.73 -9.80
N TYR A 81 8.47 2.36 -10.98
CA TYR A 81 8.74 1.09 -11.67
C TYR A 81 8.23 -0.15 -10.93
N LEU A 82 7.14 0.01 -10.20
CA LEU A 82 6.41 -1.10 -9.60
C LEU A 82 5.81 -1.97 -10.72
N VAL A 83 5.98 -3.28 -10.57
CA VAL A 83 5.43 -4.32 -11.45
C VAL A 83 4.27 -5.06 -10.81
N ASP A 84 4.41 -5.31 -9.50
CA ASP A 84 3.44 -6.05 -8.74
C ASP A 84 3.47 -5.66 -7.26
N MET A 85 2.29 -5.64 -6.63
CA MET A 85 2.11 -5.32 -5.23
C MET A 85 1.04 -6.25 -4.64
N GLU A 86 1.41 -6.99 -3.62
CA GLU A 86 0.55 -7.97 -2.97
C GLU A 86 0.56 -7.77 -1.46
N PHE A 87 -0.60 -7.98 -0.85
CA PHE A 87 -0.81 -7.97 0.58
C PHE A 87 -1.56 -9.23 0.98
N VAL A 88 -1.07 -9.92 2.00
CA VAL A 88 -1.73 -11.11 2.56
C VAL A 88 -1.88 -10.90 4.05
N ALA A 89 -3.12 -10.85 4.53
CA ALA A 89 -3.41 -10.81 5.95
C ALA A 89 -3.33 -12.21 6.55
N LEU A 90 -2.69 -12.32 7.70
CA LEU A 90 -2.47 -13.57 8.42
C LEU A 90 -3.01 -13.45 9.85
N ASP A 91 -3.57 -14.54 10.34
CA ASP A 91 -3.99 -14.69 11.73
C ASP A 91 -2.81 -15.01 12.67
N LYS A 92 -3.10 -15.32 13.93
CA LYS A 92 -2.10 -15.70 14.94
C LYS A 92 -1.42 -17.04 14.66
N PHE A 93 -1.98 -17.87 13.79
CA PHE A 93 -1.42 -19.16 13.39
C PHE A 93 -0.65 -19.08 12.07
N GLY A 94 -0.65 -17.91 11.41
CA GLY A 94 -0.06 -17.70 10.09
C GLY A 94 -0.98 -18.16 8.95
N GLU A 95 -2.26 -18.41 9.21
CA GLU A 95 -3.23 -18.75 8.19
C GLU A 95 -3.76 -17.50 7.48
N LYS A 96 -4.00 -17.62 6.18
CA LYS A 96 -4.50 -16.50 5.37
C LYS A 96 -5.94 -16.15 5.76
N ILE A 97 -6.16 -14.88 6.02
CA ILE A 97 -7.51 -14.31 6.20
C ILE A 97 -7.99 -13.76 4.87
N ASN A 98 -9.21 -14.16 4.47
CA ASN A 98 -9.87 -13.55 3.33
C ASN A 98 -10.31 -12.13 3.69
N THR A 99 -9.82 -11.15 2.93
CA THR A 99 -10.12 -9.72 3.11
C THR A 99 -11.09 -9.20 2.06
N ASP A 100 -11.83 -10.08 1.38
CA ASP A 100 -12.83 -9.66 0.39
C ASP A 100 -13.94 -8.85 1.08
N PRO A 101 -14.20 -7.61 0.64
CA PRO A 101 -15.20 -6.75 1.26
C PRO A 101 -16.64 -7.25 1.10
N THR A 102 -16.88 -8.26 0.27
CA THR A 102 -18.20 -8.87 0.08
C THR A 102 -18.50 -10.02 1.04
N GLU A 103 -17.49 -10.46 1.82
CA GLU A 103 -17.61 -11.55 2.77
C GLU A 103 -17.73 -11.06 4.23
N ASP A 104 -17.87 -12.00 5.15
CA ASP A 104 -17.96 -11.73 6.59
C ASP A 104 -16.70 -11.03 7.12
N HIS A 105 -16.88 -9.83 7.65
CA HIS A 105 -15.79 -9.02 8.21
C HIS A 105 -15.38 -9.43 9.62
N SER A 106 -16.03 -10.40 10.27
CA SER A 106 -15.72 -10.82 11.64
C SER A 106 -14.26 -11.23 11.81
N LYS A 107 -13.70 -11.91 10.81
CA LYS A 107 -12.30 -12.38 10.80
C LYS A 107 -11.26 -11.26 10.62
N LEU A 108 -11.65 -10.05 10.24
CA LEU A 108 -10.70 -8.93 10.10
C LEU A 108 -10.06 -8.55 11.44
N TYR A 109 -10.74 -8.80 12.55
CA TYR A 109 -10.20 -8.59 13.90
C TYR A 109 -9.16 -9.64 14.31
N ASP A 110 -9.08 -10.76 13.59
CA ASP A 110 -8.09 -11.83 13.84
C ASP A 110 -6.75 -11.58 13.13
N ILE A 111 -6.64 -10.52 12.32
CA ILE A 111 -5.40 -10.18 11.63
C ILE A 111 -4.32 -9.84 12.66
N ARG A 112 -3.21 -10.56 12.65
CA ARG A 112 -2.04 -10.35 13.50
C ARG A 112 -0.81 -9.89 12.74
N SER A 113 -0.73 -10.23 11.47
CA SER A 113 0.32 -9.74 10.59
C SER A 113 -0.16 -9.59 9.16
N VAL A 114 0.58 -8.78 8.39
CA VAL A 114 0.37 -8.61 6.96
C VAL A 114 1.68 -8.86 6.25
N ASP A 115 1.70 -9.82 5.36
CA ASP A 115 2.81 -10.04 4.44
C ASP A 115 2.65 -9.13 3.23
N ILE A 116 3.69 -8.38 2.94
CA ILE A 116 3.76 -7.41 1.85
C ILE A 116 4.82 -7.87 0.87
N LYS A 117 4.45 -7.99 -0.39
CA LYS A 117 5.40 -8.22 -1.48
C LYS A 117 5.31 -7.12 -2.50
N LEU A 118 6.44 -6.50 -2.76
CA LEU A 118 6.60 -5.47 -3.76
C LEU A 118 7.63 -5.93 -4.81
N THR A 119 7.25 -5.96 -6.06
CA THR A 119 8.16 -6.30 -7.16
C THR A 119 8.38 -5.07 -8.02
N PHE A 120 9.64 -4.68 -8.16
CA PHE A 120 10.08 -3.55 -8.98
C PHE A 120 10.87 -4.03 -10.18
N ARG A 121 10.92 -3.22 -11.24
CA ARG A 121 11.83 -3.40 -12.37
C ARG A 121 12.84 -2.25 -12.44
N SER A 122 13.93 -2.45 -13.17
CA SER A 122 14.87 -1.37 -13.48
C SER A 122 14.20 -0.30 -14.35
N SER A 123 14.66 0.96 -14.24
CA SER A 123 14.16 2.10 -15.02
C SER A 123 14.51 2.01 -16.51
N SER A 124 15.55 1.26 -16.85
CA SER A 124 16.01 1.03 -18.21
C SER A 124 16.40 -0.43 -18.39
N PRO A 125 16.33 -0.95 -19.63
CA PRO A 125 16.91 -2.25 -19.95
C PRO A 125 18.40 -2.23 -19.59
N LYS A 126 18.89 -3.23 -18.85
CA LYS A 126 20.32 -3.30 -18.56
C LYS A 126 21.07 -3.60 -19.86
N GLY A 127 22.08 -2.76 -20.19
CA GLY A 127 22.84 -2.85 -21.42
C GLY A 127 23.56 -4.19 -21.66
N TYR A 128 23.77 -5.00 -20.60
CA TYR A 128 24.25 -6.37 -20.69
C TYR A 128 23.22 -7.35 -21.25
N PHE A 129 21.92 -7.06 -21.12
CA PHE A 129 20.84 -7.92 -21.59
C PHE A 129 20.18 -7.35 -22.83
N LYS A 130 20.89 -7.34 -23.95
CA LYS A 130 20.28 -7.08 -25.28
C LYS A 130 19.24 -8.14 -25.66
N ARG A 131 19.17 -9.25 -24.91
CA ARG A 131 18.21 -10.34 -25.12
C ARG A 131 17.07 -10.22 -24.11
N LYS A 132 15.88 -10.51 -24.58
CA LYS A 132 14.73 -10.69 -23.70
C LYS A 132 14.98 -11.87 -22.76
N ILE A 133 14.70 -11.67 -21.48
CA ILE A 133 14.80 -12.69 -20.46
C ILE A 133 13.39 -13.01 -19.98
N LYS A 134 13.10 -14.29 -19.85
CA LYS A 134 11.85 -14.75 -19.25
C LYS A 134 11.95 -14.59 -17.74
N ASN A 135 11.27 -13.58 -17.21
CA ASN A 135 11.16 -13.34 -15.77
C ASN A 135 9.84 -13.93 -15.26
N VAL A 136 9.91 -14.67 -14.18
CA VAL A 136 8.72 -15.19 -13.49
C VAL A 136 8.50 -14.35 -12.23
N VAL A 137 7.44 -13.57 -12.23
CA VAL A 137 6.98 -12.84 -11.04
C VAL A 137 6.07 -13.79 -10.27
N LYS A 138 6.65 -14.44 -9.24
CA LYS A 138 5.88 -15.33 -8.36
C LYS A 138 4.95 -14.49 -7.49
N SER A 139 3.73 -14.94 -7.30
CA SER A 139 2.75 -14.37 -6.39
C SER A 139 2.67 -15.18 -5.09
N PHE A 140 2.11 -14.61 -4.02
CA PHE A 140 1.66 -15.38 -2.85
C PHE A 140 0.50 -16.31 -3.20
N ASP A 141 -0.30 -15.91 -4.20
CA ASP A 141 -1.34 -16.74 -4.78
C ASP A 141 -0.84 -17.31 -6.12
N GLU A 142 -0.80 -18.64 -6.23
CA GLU A 142 -0.29 -19.35 -7.42
C GLU A 142 -1.02 -18.93 -8.71
N GLY A 143 -2.32 -18.62 -8.62
CA GLY A 143 -3.14 -18.15 -9.73
C GLY A 143 -2.72 -16.80 -10.33
N ARG A 144 -1.95 -16.00 -9.61
CA ARG A 144 -1.48 -14.66 -10.04
C ARG A 144 -0.05 -14.66 -10.58
N THR A 145 0.66 -15.79 -10.53
CA THR A 145 2.03 -15.88 -11.05
C THR A 145 2.09 -15.50 -12.52
N LYS A 146 2.93 -14.52 -12.89
CA LYS A 146 3.06 -13.98 -14.24
C LYS A 146 4.42 -14.29 -14.82
N SER A 147 4.44 -14.70 -16.08
CA SER A 147 5.67 -14.80 -16.88
C SER A 147 5.77 -13.62 -17.82
N ILE A 148 6.84 -12.84 -17.69
CA ILE A 148 7.09 -11.63 -18.47
C ILE A 148 8.41 -11.81 -19.22
N GLU A 149 8.41 -11.61 -20.53
CA GLU A 149 9.59 -11.70 -21.36
C GLU A 149 10.01 -10.30 -21.84
N ASP A 150 11.04 -9.76 -21.20
CA ASP A 150 11.62 -8.45 -21.51
C ASP A 150 13.09 -8.34 -21.05
N SER A 151 13.68 -7.15 -21.20
CA SER A 151 15.10 -6.89 -20.89
C SER A 151 15.27 -6.18 -19.52
N PHE A 152 14.23 -6.08 -18.70
CA PHE A 152 14.32 -5.40 -17.42
C PHE A 152 14.72 -6.36 -16.29
N HIS A 153 15.60 -5.90 -15.43
CA HIS A 153 15.88 -6.61 -14.18
C HIS A 153 14.72 -6.40 -13.20
N ARG A 154 14.35 -7.45 -12.47
CA ARG A 154 13.32 -7.40 -11.43
C ARG A 154 13.88 -7.80 -10.08
N GLU A 155 13.37 -7.12 -9.07
CA GLU A 155 13.68 -7.37 -7.68
C GLU A 155 12.38 -7.40 -6.88
N SER A 156 12.23 -8.38 -6.00
CA SER A 156 11.09 -8.46 -5.08
C SER A 156 11.56 -8.23 -3.65
N ILE A 157 10.83 -7.39 -2.94
CA ILE A 157 11.01 -7.11 -1.52
C ILE A 157 9.85 -7.77 -0.79
N PHE A 158 10.17 -8.49 0.30
CA PHE A 158 9.19 -9.12 1.18
C PHE A 158 9.33 -8.51 2.57
N VAL A 159 8.20 -8.12 3.14
CA VAL A 159 8.14 -7.55 4.50
C VAL A 159 6.93 -8.12 5.20
N THR A 160 7.12 -8.61 6.42
CA THR A 160 6.02 -8.95 7.33
C THR A 160 5.85 -7.82 8.34
N VAL A 161 4.66 -7.26 8.43
CA VAL A 161 4.31 -6.23 9.40
C VAL A 161 3.35 -6.83 10.42
N HIS A 162 3.74 -6.81 11.69
CA HIS A 162 2.86 -7.21 12.78
C HIS A 162 1.93 -6.06 13.15
N THR A 163 0.63 -6.35 13.25
CA THR A 163 -0.36 -5.38 13.72
C THR A 163 -0.22 -5.24 15.24
N ARG A 164 0.07 -4.03 15.73
CA ARG A 164 0.04 -3.75 17.17
C ARG A 164 -1.42 -3.64 17.62
N ASN A 165 -1.77 -4.39 18.68
CA ASN A 165 -2.96 -4.19 19.50
C ASN A 165 -4.31 -4.19 18.76
N ILE A 166 -4.60 -5.23 17.99
CA ILE A 166 -5.99 -5.58 17.76
C ILE A 166 -6.36 -6.57 18.87
N GLY A 167 -6.93 -6.02 19.97
CA GLY A 167 -7.56 -6.76 21.06
C GLY A 167 -6.78 -7.98 21.57
N GLU A 168 -5.87 -7.82 22.52
CA GLU A 168 -5.65 -8.89 23.48
C GLU A 168 -6.92 -8.97 24.34
N GLU A 169 -7.71 -10.02 24.15
CA GLU A 169 -8.68 -10.43 25.15
C GLU A 169 -7.90 -10.83 26.41
N TYR A 170 -8.06 -10.04 27.48
CA TYR A 170 -7.67 -10.42 28.82
C TYR A 170 -8.72 -11.38 29.38
#